data_d4d638ddb6f7ff74d7bb036e4bf28e20
#
_entry.id   d4d638ddb6f7ff74d7bb036e4bf28e20
#
_cell.length_a   1.000
_cell.length_b   1.000
_cell.length_c   1.000
_cell.angle_alpha   90.00
_cell.angle_beta   90.00
_cell.angle_gamma   90.00
#
_symmetry.space_group_name_H-M   'P 1'
#
loop_
_entity.id
_entity.type
_entity.pdbx_description
1 polymer ?
#
loop_
_entity_poly.entity_id
_entity_poly.type
_entity_poly.pdbx_seq_one_letter_code
_entity_poly.pdbx_strand_id
1 'polypeptide(L)'
;HRHPCDQPRLVFVAAVATNGCIGRHNDLPWHLPEDLQHFKSVTREGTLLLGRKTYESIVQRLGRPLPGRHHLVLSRNTSWQPQPEHAQQVQPVLSIEEAIRVANNRLADTLFVIGGAELYTATQAMADTAELTEVELEPEGDAFLPGWGPKGWENARLPNCKAGDWQVSKASGLRYRFLRYSKPKVNIKLGAAVLVAGLASRFHGQPKALLENQQGSILSQTVKALLSVGIDQVCLVHGGHAGALVPLVDGLKVQHVENPEPSAGQARSQQLGLTQLGEDLDGYLVCLGDQPLLDKEDLRRLICAFRKREAGVDMVYPETPKGAPGNPVIVTPALRDWFVSQKQAMLGKDWRHGNPGKALAFPTTRPWFFVDIDSEDDLKAFNAGQEERKRLTMPLGYVFQRSAAR
;
A
#
# COMPACT_ATOMS: atom_id res chain seq x y z
N HIS A 1 -0.11 9.83 15.46
CA HIS A 1 -1.24 9.13 14.85
C HIS A 1 -0.85 8.74 13.43
N ARG A 2 -0.81 7.43 13.13
CA ARG A 2 -0.61 6.93 11.77
C ARG A 2 -1.87 7.16 10.96
N HIS A 3 -1.71 7.47 9.67
CA HIS A 3 -2.82 7.64 8.74
C HIS A 3 -3.61 6.32 8.61
N PRO A 4 -4.95 6.34 8.37
CA PRO A 4 -5.77 5.13 8.19
C PRO A 4 -5.25 4.15 7.13
N CYS A 5 -4.39 4.61 6.22
CA CYS A 5 -3.74 3.77 5.21
C CYS A 5 -2.47 3.07 5.68
N ASP A 6 -1.94 3.44 6.85
CA ASP A 6 -0.82 2.74 7.50
C ASP A 6 -1.31 1.62 8.43
N GLN A 7 -2.61 1.48 8.62
CA GLN A 7 -3.17 0.39 9.42
C GLN A 7 -3.09 -0.92 8.62
N PRO A 8 -2.83 -2.05 9.30
CA PRO A 8 -2.86 -3.33 8.65
C PRO A 8 -4.25 -3.59 8.05
N ARG A 9 -4.30 -4.23 6.89
CA ARG A 9 -5.56 -4.69 6.32
C ARG A 9 -6.17 -5.76 7.21
N LEU A 10 -7.46 -5.66 7.51
CA LEU A 10 -8.18 -6.71 8.19
C LEU A 10 -8.66 -7.75 7.17
N VAL A 11 -8.18 -8.96 7.31
CA VAL A 11 -8.55 -10.10 6.46
C VAL A 11 -9.24 -11.17 7.31
N PHE A 12 -10.52 -11.45 7.01
CA PHE A 12 -11.24 -12.55 7.63
C PHE A 12 -10.79 -13.87 7.03
N VAL A 13 -10.54 -14.85 7.89
CA VAL A 13 -10.28 -16.22 7.47
C VAL A 13 -11.18 -17.15 8.28
N ALA A 14 -12.09 -17.84 7.60
CA ALA A 14 -13.04 -18.75 8.24
C ALA A 14 -13.44 -19.89 7.31
N ALA A 15 -13.79 -21.03 7.89
CA ALA A 15 -14.55 -22.06 7.24
C ALA A 15 -16.02 -21.99 7.72
N VAL A 16 -16.97 -22.09 6.81
CA VAL A 16 -18.39 -21.92 7.07
C VAL A 16 -19.21 -23.00 6.35
N ALA A 17 -20.11 -23.63 7.07
CA ALA A 17 -21.05 -24.56 6.49
C ALA A 17 -22.17 -23.82 5.73
N THR A 18 -22.90 -24.52 4.88
CA THR A 18 -24.01 -23.95 4.06
C THR A 18 -25.06 -23.25 4.93
N ASN A 19 -25.34 -23.73 6.13
CA ASN A 19 -26.25 -23.10 7.10
C ASN A 19 -25.61 -21.96 7.93
N GLY A 20 -24.37 -21.57 7.65
CA GLY A 20 -23.65 -20.52 8.36
C GLY A 20 -22.91 -20.96 9.62
N CYS A 21 -22.99 -22.24 9.98
CA CYS A 21 -22.27 -22.78 11.13
C CYS A 21 -20.75 -22.67 10.94
N ILE A 22 -20.06 -22.16 11.97
CA ILE A 22 -18.60 -22.06 12.02
C ILE A 22 -17.99 -22.80 13.22
N GLY A 23 -18.81 -23.37 14.08
CA GLY A 23 -18.31 -24.11 15.24
C GLY A 23 -19.40 -24.77 16.07
N ARG A 24 -18.95 -25.78 16.84
CA ARG A 24 -19.72 -26.46 17.87
C ARG A 24 -18.78 -26.80 19.04
N HIS A 25 -19.13 -26.38 20.24
CA HIS A 25 -18.33 -26.62 21.45
C HIS A 25 -16.86 -26.22 21.30
N ASN A 26 -16.61 -25.03 20.71
CA ASN A 26 -15.26 -24.49 20.38
C ASN A 26 -14.44 -25.34 19.42
N ASP A 27 -15.06 -26.20 18.62
CA ASP A 27 -14.42 -27.00 17.59
C ASP A 27 -15.17 -26.91 16.25
N LEU A 28 -14.53 -27.35 15.16
CA LEU A 28 -15.18 -27.45 13.84
C LEU A 28 -16.00 -28.77 13.80
N PRO A 29 -17.28 -28.73 13.36
CA PRO A 29 -18.12 -29.92 13.26
C PRO A 29 -17.84 -30.75 12.00
N TRP A 30 -16.66 -30.57 11.38
CA TRP A 30 -16.20 -31.33 10.19
C TRP A 30 -14.69 -31.49 10.23
N HIS A 31 -14.22 -32.46 9.42
CA HIS A 31 -12.79 -32.66 9.17
C HIS A 31 -12.48 -32.35 7.68
N LEU A 32 -11.65 -31.32 7.44
CA LEU A 32 -11.31 -30.83 6.11
C LEU A 32 -9.83 -30.41 6.06
N PRO A 33 -8.90 -31.36 5.81
CA PRO A 33 -7.47 -31.06 5.76
C PRO A 33 -7.08 -30.01 4.71
N GLU A 34 -7.83 -29.95 3.61
CA GLU A 34 -7.62 -28.98 2.54
C GLU A 34 -7.88 -27.54 3.01
N ASP A 35 -8.85 -27.32 3.90
CA ASP A 35 -9.08 -26.03 4.53
C ASP A 35 -7.92 -25.66 5.47
N LEU A 36 -7.40 -26.60 6.24
CA LEU A 36 -6.22 -26.35 7.10
C LEU A 36 -4.99 -25.97 6.28
N GLN A 37 -4.79 -26.59 5.13
CA GLN A 37 -3.70 -26.22 4.22
C GLN A 37 -3.91 -24.81 3.65
N HIS A 38 -5.12 -24.50 3.21
CA HIS A 38 -5.48 -23.16 2.72
C HIS A 38 -5.26 -22.10 3.81
N PHE A 39 -5.76 -22.35 5.02
CA PHE A 39 -5.55 -21.49 6.18
C PHE A 39 -4.06 -21.24 6.44
N LYS A 40 -3.24 -22.29 6.44
CA LYS A 40 -1.78 -22.18 6.64
C LYS A 40 -1.12 -21.33 5.55
N SER A 41 -1.55 -21.48 4.31
CA SER A 41 -1.04 -20.69 3.17
C SER A 41 -1.41 -19.22 3.28
N VAL A 42 -2.69 -18.92 3.54
CA VAL A 42 -3.21 -17.55 3.64
C VAL A 42 -2.59 -16.78 4.81
N THR A 43 -2.39 -17.44 5.96
CA THR A 43 -1.91 -16.81 7.20
C THR A 43 -0.40 -16.96 7.42
N ARG A 44 0.34 -17.42 6.44
CA ARG A 44 1.77 -17.71 6.56
C ARG A 44 2.54 -16.52 7.13
N GLU A 45 3.31 -16.76 8.20
CA GLU A 45 4.12 -15.74 8.89
C GLU A 45 3.32 -14.48 9.32
N GLY A 46 2.00 -14.63 9.43
CA GLY A 46 1.08 -13.53 9.68
C GLY A 46 0.88 -13.20 11.14
N THR A 47 0.26 -12.04 11.38
CA THR A 47 -0.26 -11.62 12.67
C THR A 47 -1.76 -11.94 12.72
N LEU A 48 -2.16 -12.71 13.73
CA LEU A 48 -3.53 -13.19 13.92
C LEU A 48 -4.22 -12.42 15.02
N LEU A 49 -5.50 -12.12 14.84
CA LEU A 49 -6.42 -11.65 15.88
C LEU A 49 -7.47 -12.72 16.13
N LEU A 50 -7.57 -13.18 17.35
CA LEU A 50 -8.50 -14.21 17.77
C LEU A 50 -8.99 -14.00 19.20
N GLY A 51 -10.18 -14.51 19.49
CA GLY A 51 -10.70 -14.54 20.85
C GLY A 51 -9.99 -15.56 21.74
N ARG A 52 -10.00 -15.33 23.04
CA ARG A 52 -9.36 -16.23 24.02
C ARG A 52 -9.82 -17.69 23.89
N LYS A 53 -11.11 -17.94 23.81
CA LYS A 53 -11.64 -19.33 23.68
C LYS A 53 -11.14 -20.02 22.41
N THR A 54 -11.04 -19.29 21.30
CA THR A 54 -10.48 -19.83 20.05
C THR A 54 -8.99 -20.15 20.22
N TYR A 55 -8.23 -19.30 20.88
CA TYR A 55 -6.84 -19.56 21.18
C TYR A 55 -6.67 -20.80 22.07
N GLU A 56 -7.42 -20.89 23.16
CA GLU A 56 -7.38 -22.04 24.08
C GLU A 56 -7.74 -23.36 23.35
N SER A 57 -8.73 -23.34 22.46
CA SER A 57 -9.08 -24.50 21.63
C SER A 57 -7.93 -24.93 20.69
N ILE A 58 -7.23 -23.96 20.07
CA ILE A 58 -6.06 -24.24 19.23
C ILE A 58 -4.96 -24.90 20.03
N VAL A 59 -4.61 -24.34 21.20
CA VAL A 59 -3.57 -24.89 22.07
C VAL A 59 -3.94 -26.26 22.61
N GLN A 60 -5.20 -26.46 23.01
CA GLN A 60 -5.69 -27.76 23.44
C GLN A 60 -5.53 -28.84 22.36
N ARG A 61 -5.78 -28.49 21.09
CA ARG A 61 -5.70 -29.41 19.97
C ARG A 61 -4.28 -29.67 19.50
N LEU A 62 -3.44 -28.64 19.43
CA LEU A 62 -2.10 -28.72 18.87
C LEU A 62 -0.99 -28.85 19.92
N GLY A 63 -1.32 -28.66 21.22
CA GLY A 63 -0.34 -28.55 22.30
C GLY A 63 0.47 -27.25 22.28
N ARG A 64 0.22 -26.34 21.35
CA ARG A 64 0.96 -25.09 21.14
C ARG A 64 0.17 -24.10 20.28
N PRO A 65 0.56 -22.79 20.27
CA PRO A 65 0.06 -21.84 19.31
C PRO A 65 0.40 -22.25 17.86
N LEU A 66 -0.28 -21.67 16.88
CA LEU A 66 0.02 -21.91 15.47
C LEU A 66 1.47 -21.51 15.15
N PRO A 67 2.31 -22.42 14.63
CA PRO A 67 3.72 -22.15 14.40
C PRO A 67 3.94 -21.03 13.39
N GLY A 68 4.95 -20.17 13.66
CA GLY A 68 5.37 -19.10 12.75
C GLY A 68 4.39 -17.93 12.63
N ARG A 69 3.36 -17.85 13.49
CA ARG A 69 2.40 -16.73 13.54
C ARG A 69 2.49 -16.03 14.87
N HIS A 70 2.24 -14.73 14.83
CA HIS A 70 2.06 -13.93 16.05
C HIS A 70 0.57 -13.85 16.40
N HIS A 71 0.22 -14.15 17.64
CA HIS A 71 -1.18 -14.21 18.11
C HIS A 71 -1.50 -13.01 18.97
N LEU A 72 -2.44 -12.18 18.55
CA LEU A 72 -3.06 -11.16 19.37
C LEU A 72 -4.38 -11.73 19.91
N VAL A 73 -4.42 -12.05 21.20
CA VAL A 73 -5.55 -12.73 21.84
C VAL A 73 -6.41 -11.72 22.56
N LEU A 74 -7.62 -11.50 22.03
CA LEU A 74 -8.59 -10.59 22.62
C LEU A 74 -9.27 -11.26 23.82
N SER A 75 -9.13 -10.65 25.00
CA SER A 75 -9.74 -11.11 26.24
C SER A 75 -10.32 -9.95 27.05
N ARG A 76 -11.54 -10.14 27.58
CA ARG A 76 -12.13 -9.21 28.57
C ARG A 76 -11.48 -9.36 29.94
N ASN A 77 -10.83 -10.49 30.19
CA ASN A 77 -10.10 -10.73 31.44
C ASN A 77 -8.72 -10.07 31.36
N THR A 78 -8.55 -8.97 32.05
CA THR A 78 -7.31 -8.19 32.08
C THR A 78 -6.12 -8.94 32.73
N SER A 79 -6.41 -9.98 33.51
CA SER A 79 -5.40 -10.81 34.18
C SER A 79 -4.99 -12.03 33.37
N TRP A 80 -5.65 -12.29 32.24
CA TRP A 80 -5.33 -13.46 31.42
C TRP A 80 -3.95 -13.30 30.77
N GLN A 81 -3.14 -14.33 30.89
CA GLN A 81 -1.83 -14.43 30.25
C GLN A 81 -1.70 -15.79 29.55
N PRO A 82 -0.98 -15.86 28.44
CA PRO A 82 -0.61 -17.14 27.85
C PRO A 82 0.35 -17.90 28.75
N GLN A 83 0.53 -19.19 28.53
CA GLN A 83 1.57 -19.96 29.19
C GLN A 83 2.95 -19.32 28.92
N PRO A 84 3.88 -19.31 29.89
CA PRO A 84 5.18 -18.62 29.75
C PRO A 84 5.97 -19.02 28.51
N GLU A 85 5.93 -20.29 28.11
CA GLU A 85 6.59 -20.81 26.92
C GLU A 85 6.01 -20.26 25.61
N HIS A 86 4.80 -19.71 25.64
CA HIS A 86 4.14 -19.10 24.48
C HIS A 86 4.28 -17.57 24.44
N ALA A 87 4.83 -16.94 25.45
CA ALA A 87 4.83 -15.49 25.62
C ALA A 87 5.53 -14.69 24.51
N GLN A 88 6.48 -15.31 23.79
CA GLN A 88 7.13 -14.67 22.66
C GLN A 88 6.23 -14.58 21.40
N GLN A 89 5.27 -15.50 21.31
CA GLN A 89 4.41 -15.68 20.12
C GLN A 89 2.99 -15.18 20.35
N VAL A 90 2.61 -14.95 21.61
CA VAL A 90 1.23 -14.64 22.02
C VAL A 90 1.21 -13.40 22.90
N GLN A 91 0.41 -12.42 22.49
CA GLN A 91 0.20 -11.18 23.21
C GLN A 91 -1.27 -10.97 23.52
N PRO A 92 -1.65 -10.81 24.81
CA PRO A 92 -2.99 -10.40 25.19
C PRO A 92 -3.29 -8.97 24.70
N VAL A 93 -4.51 -8.73 24.25
CA VAL A 93 -5.04 -7.40 23.92
C VAL A 93 -6.43 -7.25 24.51
N LEU A 94 -6.79 -6.03 24.91
CA LEU A 94 -8.06 -5.73 25.58
C LEU A 94 -9.12 -5.16 24.64
N SER A 95 -8.71 -4.69 23.46
CA SER A 95 -9.62 -4.14 22.46
C SER A 95 -9.12 -4.42 21.03
N ILE A 96 -10.01 -4.25 20.07
CA ILE A 96 -9.68 -4.35 18.62
C ILE A 96 -8.72 -3.22 18.23
N GLU A 97 -8.95 -2.01 18.75
CA GLU A 97 -8.09 -0.86 18.53
C GLU A 97 -6.66 -1.10 19.04
N GLU A 98 -6.53 -1.73 20.19
CA GLU A 98 -5.23 -2.13 20.71
C GLU A 98 -4.56 -3.17 19.80
N ALA A 99 -5.31 -4.17 19.33
CA ALA A 99 -4.79 -5.17 18.40
C ALA A 99 -4.28 -4.54 17.11
N ILE A 100 -5.03 -3.62 16.54
CA ILE A 100 -4.63 -2.87 15.33
C ILE A 100 -3.35 -2.06 15.60
N ARG A 101 -3.27 -1.38 16.75
CA ARG A 101 -2.10 -0.61 17.15
C ARG A 101 -0.87 -1.50 17.32
N VAL A 102 -1.01 -2.65 17.97
CA VAL A 102 0.09 -3.62 18.15
C VAL A 102 0.55 -4.18 16.82
N ALA A 103 -0.37 -4.62 15.96
CA ALA A 103 -0.05 -5.11 14.61
C ALA A 103 0.68 -4.04 13.80
N ASN A 104 0.26 -2.80 13.91
CA ASN A 104 0.87 -1.66 13.26
C ASN A 104 2.30 -1.38 13.76
N ASN A 105 2.53 -1.46 15.07
CA ASN A 105 3.88 -1.30 15.67
C ASN A 105 4.82 -2.44 15.26
N ARG A 106 4.29 -3.60 14.95
CA ARG A 106 5.04 -4.74 14.41
C ARG A 106 5.28 -4.66 12.91
N LEU A 107 4.84 -3.60 12.27
CA LEU A 107 4.90 -3.40 10.81
C LEU A 107 4.14 -4.48 10.03
N ALA A 108 3.11 -5.09 10.63
CA ALA A 108 2.28 -6.06 9.95
C ALA A 108 1.44 -5.38 8.85
N ASP A 109 1.52 -5.88 7.63
CA ASP A 109 0.70 -5.39 6.50
C ASP A 109 -0.73 -5.91 6.59
N THR A 110 -0.93 -7.03 7.27
CA THR A 110 -2.22 -7.71 7.40
C THR A 110 -2.43 -8.20 8.82
N LEU A 111 -3.63 -7.98 9.33
CA LEU A 111 -4.16 -8.57 10.56
C LEU A 111 -5.25 -9.56 10.18
N PHE A 112 -4.98 -10.84 10.37
CA PHE A 112 -5.92 -11.92 10.07
C PHE A 112 -6.87 -12.16 11.23
N VAL A 113 -8.17 -11.95 11.02
CA VAL A 113 -9.21 -12.23 11.99
C VAL A 113 -9.67 -13.68 11.81
N ILE A 114 -9.42 -14.53 12.79
CA ILE A 114 -9.63 -15.97 12.70
C ILE A 114 -10.69 -16.54 13.66
N GLY A 115 -11.45 -15.67 14.29
CA GLY A 115 -12.60 -16.07 15.10
C GLY A 115 -12.46 -15.78 16.59
N GLY A 116 -13.50 -16.05 17.41
CA GLY A 116 -14.75 -16.69 17.03
C GLY A 116 -15.87 -15.74 16.60
N ALA A 117 -17.09 -16.23 16.70
CA ALA A 117 -18.27 -15.51 16.20
C ALA A 117 -18.42 -14.08 16.74
N GLU A 118 -18.19 -13.85 18.03
CA GLU A 118 -18.25 -12.51 18.63
C GLU A 118 -17.23 -11.56 17.97
N LEU A 119 -16.01 -12.05 17.71
CA LEU A 119 -14.97 -11.24 17.08
C LEU A 119 -15.30 -10.95 15.61
N TYR A 120 -15.81 -11.90 14.88
CA TYR A 120 -16.29 -11.66 13.50
C TYR A 120 -17.41 -10.62 13.48
N THR A 121 -18.37 -10.70 14.41
CA THR A 121 -19.43 -9.70 14.53
C THR A 121 -18.88 -8.30 14.79
N ALA A 122 -17.93 -8.17 15.71
CA ALA A 122 -17.36 -6.88 16.08
C ALA A 122 -16.48 -6.25 14.98
N THR A 123 -15.93 -7.05 14.06
CA THR A 123 -14.95 -6.60 13.05
C THR A 123 -15.46 -6.64 11.61
N GLN A 124 -16.63 -7.23 11.32
CA GLN A 124 -17.11 -7.38 9.94
C GLN A 124 -17.25 -6.05 9.18
N ALA A 125 -17.62 -4.97 9.87
CA ALA A 125 -17.71 -3.63 9.27
C ALA A 125 -16.32 -3.01 8.96
N MET A 126 -15.25 -3.59 9.47
CA MET A 126 -13.86 -3.14 9.28
C MET A 126 -13.09 -4.00 8.27
N ALA A 127 -13.64 -5.14 7.86
CA ALA A 127 -12.98 -6.08 6.97
C ALA A 127 -12.60 -5.45 5.63
N ASP A 128 -11.39 -5.72 5.17
CA ASP A 128 -10.86 -5.28 3.87
C ASP A 128 -10.96 -6.38 2.82
N THR A 129 -10.92 -7.63 3.27
CA THR A 129 -11.05 -8.84 2.43
C THR A 129 -11.50 -9.98 3.33
N ALA A 130 -12.15 -10.99 2.77
CA ALA A 130 -12.39 -12.25 3.46
C ALA A 130 -12.01 -13.43 2.57
N GLU A 131 -11.31 -14.38 3.15
CA GLU A 131 -10.95 -15.69 2.58
C GLU A 131 -11.77 -16.74 3.33
N LEU A 132 -12.84 -17.22 2.70
CA LEU A 132 -13.77 -18.17 3.30
C LEU A 132 -13.68 -19.53 2.59
N THR A 133 -13.80 -20.58 3.36
CA THR A 133 -14.01 -21.94 2.84
C THR A 133 -15.46 -22.33 3.11
N GLU A 134 -16.25 -22.45 2.06
CA GLU A 134 -17.63 -22.95 2.17
C GLU A 134 -17.65 -24.48 2.11
N VAL A 135 -18.28 -25.09 3.08
CA VAL A 135 -18.42 -26.55 3.19
C VAL A 135 -19.89 -26.92 2.99
N GLU A 136 -20.16 -27.80 2.02
CA GLU A 136 -21.54 -28.27 1.73
C GLU A 136 -22.00 -29.25 2.81
N LEU A 137 -22.41 -28.67 3.94
CA LEU A 137 -22.86 -29.38 5.13
C LEU A 137 -23.80 -28.48 5.92
N GLU A 138 -24.76 -29.05 6.62
CA GLU A 138 -25.69 -28.33 7.51
C GLU A 138 -25.63 -28.94 8.93
N PRO A 139 -24.50 -28.77 9.65
CA PRO A 139 -24.32 -29.35 10.97
C PRO A 139 -25.10 -28.56 12.01
N GLU A 140 -25.47 -29.24 13.10
CA GLU A 140 -25.82 -28.55 14.33
C GLU A 140 -24.58 -27.85 14.90
N GLY A 141 -24.74 -26.60 15.35
CA GLY A 141 -23.65 -25.81 15.92
C GLY A 141 -24.16 -24.75 16.88
N ASP A 142 -23.23 -24.12 17.59
CA ASP A 142 -23.47 -23.05 18.55
C ASP A 142 -22.78 -21.73 18.17
N ALA A 143 -22.01 -21.73 17.08
CA ALA A 143 -21.36 -20.56 16.53
C ALA A 143 -21.67 -20.44 15.02
N PHE A 144 -22.04 -19.23 14.60
CA PHE A 144 -22.42 -18.94 13.22
C PHE A 144 -21.70 -17.68 12.71
N LEU A 145 -21.38 -17.67 11.41
CA LEU A 145 -20.78 -16.51 10.78
C LEU A 145 -21.85 -15.40 10.62
N PRO A 146 -21.62 -14.22 11.22
CA PRO A 146 -22.58 -13.12 11.10
C PRO A 146 -22.70 -12.69 9.62
N GLY A 147 -23.94 -12.44 9.17
CA GLY A 147 -24.21 -12.03 7.80
C GLY A 147 -24.21 -13.17 6.78
N TRP A 148 -24.04 -14.43 7.17
CA TRP A 148 -24.17 -15.56 6.26
C TRP A 148 -25.65 -15.86 6.00
N GLY A 149 -26.04 -15.87 4.73
CA GLY A 149 -27.40 -16.11 4.29
C GLY A 149 -27.49 -17.09 3.12
N PRO A 150 -28.69 -17.31 2.55
CA PRO A 150 -28.91 -18.27 1.46
C PRO A 150 -28.09 -17.99 0.18
N LYS A 151 -27.65 -16.73 0.02
CA LYS A 151 -26.82 -16.29 -1.12
C LYS A 151 -25.33 -16.21 -0.81
N GLY A 152 -24.90 -16.70 0.36
CA GLY A 152 -23.54 -16.58 0.88
C GLY A 152 -23.40 -15.47 1.90
N TRP A 153 -22.21 -14.91 2.03
CA TRP A 153 -21.93 -13.86 3.02
C TRP A 153 -22.39 -12.48 2.53
N GLU A 154 -23.33 -11.89 3.25
CA GLU A 154 -23.83 -10.56 2.99
C GLU A 154 -23.08 -9.53 3.85
N ASN A 155 -22.09 -8.90 3.23
CA ASN A 155 -21.33 -7.83 3.85
C ASN A 155 -21.31 -6.62 2.89
N ALA A 156 -21.98 -5.53 3.26
CA ALA A 156 -22.10 -4.33 2.44
C ALA A 156 -20.73 -3.71 2.08
N ARG A 157 -19.72 -3.90 2.94
CA ARG A 157 -18.35 -3.42 2.69
C ARG A 157 -17.60 -4.27 1.67
N LEU A 158 -17.93 -5.57 1.55
CA LEU A 158 -17.26 -6.55 0.70
C LEU A 158 -18.25 -7.22 -0.27
N PRO A 159 -18.90 -6.45 -1.17
CA PRO A 159 -19.98 -6.98 -2.02
C PRO A 159 -19.50 -7.89 -3.15
N ASN A 160 -18.20 -7.87 -3.48
CA ASN A 160 -17.66 -8.67 -4.58
C ASN A 160 -17.19 -10.02 -4.07
N CYS A 161 -17.78 -11.10 -4.59
CA CYS A 161 -17.37 -12.46 -4.30
C CYS A 161 -16.77 -13.11 -5.55
N LYS A 162 -15.56 -13.65 -5.40
CA LYS A 162 -14.95 -14.57 -6.36
C LYS A 162 -15.02 -15.97 -5.75
N ALA A 163 -15.87 -16.82 -6.32
CA ALA A 163 -16.00 -18.21 -5.91
C ALA A 163 -15.11 -19.10 -6.77
N GLY A 164 -14.39 -20.01 -6.13
CA GLY A 164 -13.72 -21.14 -6.78
C GLY A 164 -14.70 -22.26 -7.12
N ASP A 165 -14.22 -23.23 -7.86
CA ASP A 165 -15.01 -24.43 -8.20
C ASP A 165 -15.22 -25.32 -6.97
N TRP A 166 -16.33 -26.02 -6.96
CA TRP A 166 -16.59 -27.05 -5.96
C TRP A 166 -15.62 -28.22 -6.11
N GLN A 167 -15.03 -28.61 -5.01
CA GLN A 167 -14.10 -29.71 -4.88
C GLN A 167 -14.64 -30.74 -3.89
N VAL A 168 -14.08 -31.94 -3.90
CA VAL A 168 -14.43 -33.02 -2.96
C VAL A 168 -13.18 -33.38 -2.15
N SER A 169 -13.29 -33.33 -0.83
CA SER A 169 -12.22 -33.72 0.07
C SER A 169 -11.93 -35.23 -0.08
N LYS A 170 -10.67 -35.55 -0.30
CA LYS A 170 -10.22 -36.94 -0.34
C LYS A 170 -10.28 -37.64 1.02
N ALA A 171 -10.17 -36.86 2.09
CA ALA A 171 -10.15 -37.39 3.46
C ALA A 171 -11.55 -37.62 4.03
N SER A 172 -12.51 -36.71 3.75
CA SER A 172 -13.85 -36.76 4.36
C SER A 172 -14.99 -36.96 3.38
N GLY A 173 -14.74 -36.82 2.07
CA GLY A 173 -15.80 -36.87 1.04
C GLY A 173 -16.68 -35.63 1.00
N LEU A 174 -16.41 -34.61 1.85
CA LEU A 174 -17.17 -33.37 1.88
C LEU A 174 -16.90 -32.54 0.65
N ARG A 175 -17.93 -31.89 0.12
CA ARG A 175 -17.78 -30.88 -0.94
C ARG A 175 -17.48 -29.54 -0.30
N TYR A 176 -16.54 -28.83 -0.88
CA TYR A 176 -16.09 -27.51 -0.42
C TYR A 176 -15.65 -26.65 -1.59
N ARG A 177 -15.60 -25.33 -1.36
CA ARG A 177 -14.98 -24.36 -2.28
C ARG A 177 -14.40 -23.19 -1.51
N PHE A 178 -13.45 -22.51 -2.14
CA PHE A 178 -12.87 -21.28 -1.61
C PHE A 178 -13.60 -20.06 -2.17
N LEU A 179 -13.89 -19.10 -1.29
CA LEU A 179 -14.55 -17.85 -1.61
C LEU A 179 -13.66 -16.69 -1.18
N ARG A 180 -13.47 -15.73 -2.07
CA ARG A 180 -12.81 -14.48 -1.73
C ARG A 180 -13.77 -13.31 -1.88
N TYR A 181 -14.00 -12.61 -0.79
CA TYR A 181 -14.79 -11.39 -0.74
C TYR A 181 -13.88 -10.17 -0.71
N SER A 182 -14.23 -9.13 -1.45
CA SER A 182 -13.44 -7.92 -1.56
C SER A 182 -14.31 -6.68 -1.69
N LYS A 183 -13.71 -5.53 -1.37
CA LYS A 183 -14.30 -4.22 -1.64
C LYS A 183 -14.54 -4.05 -3.14
N PRO A 184 -15.51 -3.18 -3.52
CA PRO A 184 -15.61 -2.73 -4.90
C PRO A 184 -14.23 -2.21 -5.34
N LYS A 185 -13.79 -2.61 -6.52
CA LYS A 185 -12.67 -1.94 -7.16
C LYS A 185 -13.16 -0.55 -7.54
N VAL A 186 -12.92 0.42 -6.70
CA VAL A 186 -12.99 1.82 -7.12
C VAL A 186 -11.73 2.02 -7.97
N ASN A 187 -11.86 1.78 -9.26
CA ASN A 187 -10.83 2.11 -10.23
C ASN A 187 -10.80 3.64 -10.33
N ILE A 188 -9.98 4.28 -9.51
CA ILE A 188 -9.65 5.68 -9.76
C ILE A 188 -8.61 5.70 -10.88
N LYS A 189 -8.83 6.56 -11.85
CA LYS A 189 -7.87 6.85 -12.92
C LYS A 189 -6.89 7.90 -12.42
N LEU A 190 -5.60 7.59 -12.46
CA LEU A 190 -4.55 8.47 -11.99
C LEU A 190 -3.55 8.78 -13.10
N GLY A 191 -3.07 10.01 -13.11
CA GLY A 191 -1.94 10.43 -13.93
C GLY A 191 -0.74 10.83 -13.06
N ALA A 192 0.46 10.75 -13.62
CA ALA A 192 1.68 11.18 -12.96
C ALA A 192 2.54 12.03 -13.91
N ALA A 193 2.88 13.24 -13.46
CA ALA A 193 3.90 14.07 -14.10
C ALA A 193 5.24 13.82 -13.38
N VAL A 194 6.23 13.32 -14.11
CA VAL A 194 7.57 13.03 -13.62
C VAL A 194 8.51 14.13 -14.10
N LEU A 195 9.03 14.92 -13.17
CA LEU A 195 9.81 16.13 -13.47
C LEU A 195 11.30 15.83 -13.48
N VAL A 196 11.96 16.02 -14.62
CA VAL A 196 13.42 15.87 -14.82
C VAL A 196 14.05 16.99 -15.64
N ALA A 197 13.36 18.12 -15.76
CA ALA A 197 13.83 19.26 -16.58
C ALA A 197 14.86 20.16 -15.87
N GLY A 198 15.31 19.80 -14.67
CA GLY A 198 16.28 20.58 -13.88
C GLY A 198 17.61 20.78 -14.62
N LEU A 199 18.30 21.90 -14.30
CA LEU A 199 19.57 22.27 -14.94
C LEU A 199 20.79 21.47 -14.44
N ALA A 200 20.62 20.62 -13.42
CA ALA A 200 21.66 19.77 -12.84
C ALA A 200 22.92 20.55 -12.36
N SER A 201 22.78 21.84 -12.09
CA SER A 201 23.90 22.75 -11.77
C SER A 201 24.72 22.35 -10.54
N ARG A 202 24.09 21.62 -9.60
CA ARG A 202 24.72 21.21 -8.34
C ARG A 202 25.43 19.85 -8.40
N PHE A 203 25.26 19.09 -9.48
CA PHE A 203 25.84 17.75 -9.65
C PHE A 203 26.76 17.70 -10.88
N HIS A 204 27.72 18.61 -10.95
CA HIS A 204 28.66 18.75 -12.08
C HIS A 204 28.01 18.80 -13.48
N GLY A 205 26.80 19.34 -13.56
CA GLY A 205 26.03 19.40 -14.82
C GLY A 205 25.40 18.08 -15.25
N GLN A 206 25.43 17.06 -14.39
CA GLN A 206 24.84 15.75 -14.67
C GLN A 206 23.47 15.61 -13.96
N PRO A 207 22.40 15.18 -14.64
CA PRO A 207 21.10 15.00 -14.01
C PRO A 207 21.14 13.84 -13.02
N LYS A 208 20.68 14.05 -11.81
CA LYS A 208 20.60 13.03 -10.75
C LYS A 208 19.74 11.82 -11.15
N ALA A 209 18.76 12.03 -12.01
CA ALA A 209 17.91 10.97 -12.53
C ALA A 209 18.65 9.88 -13.31
N LEU A 210 19.90 10.18 -13.76
CA LEU A 210 20.82 9.22 -14.39
C LEU A 210 21.46 8.26 -13.40
N LEU A 211 21.55 8.62 -12.11
CA LEU A 211 22.13 7.73 -11.10
C LEU A 211 21.48 6.35 -11.17
N GLU A 212 22.28 5.32 -11.19
CA GLU A 212 21.81 3.95 -11.40
C GLU A 212 22.40 2.96 -10.40
N ASN A 213 21.69 1.85 -10.23
CA ASN A 213 22.13 0.67 -9.51
C ASN A 213 21.84 -0.58 -10.35
N GLN A 214 21.96 -1.77 -9.75
CA GLN A 214 21.68 -3.04 -10.46
C GLN A 214 20.25 -3.16 -11.01
N GLN A 215 19.30 -2.33 -10.55
CA GLN A 215 17.90 -2.32 -11.01
C GLN A 215 17.64 -1.30 -12.12
N GLY A 216 18.62 -0.49 -12.48
CA GLY A 216 18.54 0.56 -13.49
C GLY A 216 18.67 1.98 -12.91
N SER A 217 18.42 2.99 -13.76
CA SER A 217 18.47 4.39 -13.36
C SER A 217 17.33 4.75 -12.39
N ILE A 218 17.53 5.79 -11.56
CA ILE A 218 16.47 6.33 -10.68
C ILE A 218 15.22 6.62 -11.50
N LEU A 219 15.35 7.27 -12.65
CA LEU A 219 14.22 7.60 -13.50
C LEU A 219 13.46 6.35 -13.97
N SER A 220 14.16 5.34 -14.49
CA SER A 220 13.49 4.12 -14.96
C SER A 220 12.81 3.36 -13.83
N GLN A 221 13.42 3.32 -12.65
CA GLN A 221 12.82 2.70 -11.46
C GLN A 221 11.56 3.44 -11.01
N THR A 222 11.58 4.78 -10.99
CA THR A 222 10.42 5.61 -10.63
C THR A 222 9.25 5.37 -11.61
N VAL A 223 9.51 5.42 -12.91
CA VAL A 223 8.46 5.19 -13.93
C VAL A 223 7.90 3.76 -13.83
N LYS A 224 8.75 2.75 -13.68
CA LYS A 224 8.31 1.36 -13.51
C LYS A 224 7.48 1.18 -12.24
N ALA A 225 7.83 1.83 -11.14
CA ALA A 225 7.06 1.80 -9.89
C ALA A 225 5.67 2.41 -10.09
N LEU A 226 5.57 3.57 -10.76
CA LEU A 226 4.30 4.23 -11.08
C LEU A 226 3.40 3.32 -11.94
N LEU A 227 3.92 2.76 -13.02
CA LEU A 227 3.17 1.86 -13.88
C LEU A 227 2.73 0.58 -13.14
N SER A 228 3.57 0.05 -12.25
CA SER A 228 3.28 -1.16 -11.48
C SER A 228 2.16 -1.00 -10.45
N VAL A 229 1.93 0.21 -9.95
CA VAL A 229 0.83 0.51 -9.03
C VAL A 229 -0.46 0.90 -9.74
N GLY A 230 -0.46 0.89 -11.09
CA GLY A 230 -1.65 1.11 -11.91
C GLY A 230 -1.92 2.58 -12.23
N ILE A 231 -0.88 3.40 -12.35
CA ILE A 231 -1.03 4.76 -12.90
C ILE A 231 -1.38 4.66 -14.39
N ASP A 232 -2.48 5.29 -14.79
CA ASP A 232 -3.07 5.16 -16.14
C ASP A 232 -2.30 5.95 -17.20
N GLN A 233 -1.80 7.13 -16.82
CA GLN A 233 -1.03 8.02 -17.69
C GLN A 233 0.22 8.50 -16.96
N VAL A 234 1.38 8.36 -17.59
CA VAL A 234 2.66 8.91 -17.09
C VAL A 234 3.20 9.87 -18.14
N CYS A 235 3.54 11.09 -17.71
CA CYS A 235 4.16 12.11 -18.51
C CYS A 235 5.53 12.48 -17.97
N LEU A 236 6.57 12.31 -18.78
CA LEU A 236 7.92 12.76 -18.46
C LEU A 236 8.11 14.21 -18.95
N VAL A 237 8.42 15.11 -18.00
CA VAL A 237 8.75 16.50 -18.32
C VAL A 237 10.27 16.66 -18.33
N HIS A 238 10.84 16.78 -19.51
CA HIS A 238 12.27 16.90 -19.73
C HIS A 238 12.68 18.30 -20.19
N GLY A 239 13.97 18.53 -20.36
CA GLY A 239 14.57 19.78 -20.80
C GLY A 239 15.94 19.55 -21.45
N GLY A 240 16.96 20.31 -21.07
CA GLY A 240 18.29 20.28 -21.68
C GLY A 240 19.03 18.93 -21.66
N HIS A 241 18.58 17.96 -20.88
CA HIS A 241 19.17 16.62 -20.78
C HIS A 241 18.30 15.52 -21.44
N ALA A 242 17.36 15.89 -22.30
CA ALA A 242 16.43 14.96 -22.93
C ALA A 242 17.14 13.78 -23.63
N GLY A 243 18.24 14.04 -24.34
CA GLY A 243 19.01 13.00 -25.05
C GLY A 243 19.57 11.90 -24.16
N ALA A 244 19.81 12.18 -22.86
CA ALA A 244 20.26 11.20 -21.88
C ALA A 244 19.12 10.55 -21.10
N LEU A 245 18.03 11.29 -20.83
CA LEU A 245 16.97 10.86 -19.94
C LEU A 245 15.85 10.12 -20.66
N VAL A 246 15.46 10.59 -21.86
CA VAL A 246 14.36 9.98 -22.62
C VAL A 246 14.62 8.50 -22.96
N PRO A 247 15.81 8.10 -23.42
CA PRO A 247 16.11 6.70 -23.70
C PRO A 247 15.99 5.75 -22.50
N LEU A 248 16.11 6.26 -21.28
CA LEU A 248 15.99 5.43 -20.05
C LEU A 248 14.59 4.88 -19.83
N VAL A 249 13.59 5.43 -20.47
CA VAL A 249 12.18 5.02 -20.39
C VAL A 249 11.63 4.49 -21.70
N ASP A 250 12.50 4.25 -22.67
CA ASP A 250 12.11 3.65 -23.95
C ASP A 250 11.40 2.30 -23.74
N GLY A 251 10.34 2.07 -24.50
CA GLY A 251 9.50 0.86 -24.39
C GLY A 251 8.54 0.88 -23.21
N LEU A 252 8.56 1.90 -22.35
CA LEU A 252 7.55 2.11 -21.31
C LEU A 252 6.42 3.00 -21.83
N LYS A 253 5.21 2.83 -21.28
CA LYS A 253 4.04 3.62 -21.62
C LYS A 253 4.13 5.02 -21.00
N VAL A 254 4.90 5.91 -21.63
CA VAL A 254 5.19 7.26 -21.14
C VAL A 254 4.96 8.29 -22.25
N GLN A 255 4.26 9.37 -21.92
CA GLN A 255 4.19 10.57 -22.74
C GLN A 255 5.37 11.49 -22.43
N HIS A 256 5.75 12.33 -23.38
CA HIS A 256 6.87 13.27 -23.22
C HIS A 256 6.42 14.69 -23.47
N VAL A 257 6.90 15.61 -22.65
CA VAL A 257 6.77 17.06 -22.89
C VAL A 257 8.07 17.76 -22.54
N GLU A 258 8.48 18.69 -23.39
CA GLU A 258 9.67 19.50 -23.18
C GLU A 258 9.32 20.78 -22.43
N ASN A 259 10.10 21.10 -21.39
CA ASN A 259 10.16 22.44 -20.84
C ASN A 259 11.21 23.26 -21.60
N PRO A 260 10.81 24.22 -22.46
CA PRO A 260 11.74 24.99 -23.28
C PRO A 260 12.56 25.98 -22.44
N GLU A 261 12.12 26.27 -21.21
CA GLU A 261 12.77 27.21 -20.28
C GLU A 261 13.05 26.55 -18.94
N PRO A 262 13.98 25.58 -18.83
CA PRO A 262 14.27 24.91 -17.57
C PRO A 262 14.71 25.85 -16.46
N SER A 263 15.31 27.01 -16.83
CA SER A 263 15.71 28.07 -15.91
C SER A 263 14.54 28.78 -15.20
N ALA A 264 13.32 28.70 -15.79
CA ALA A 264 12.11 29.23 -15.14
C ALA A 264 11.67 28.42 -13.91
N GLY A 265 12.35 27.31 -13.64
CA GLY A 265 12.18 26.52 -12.43
C GLY A 265 11.17 25.38 -12.52
N GLN A 266 11.07 24.62 -11.44
CA GLN A 266 10.28 23.42 -11.34
C GLN A 266 8.76 23.66 -11.49
N ALA A 267 8.28 24.86 -11.11
CA ALA A 267 6.86 25.22 -11.20
C ALA A 267 6.35 25.18 -12.64
N ARG A 268 7.17 25.61 -13.62
CA ARG A 268 6.83 25.54 -15.03
C ARG A 268 6.78 24.11 -15.53
N SER A 269 7.72 23.28 -15.10
CA SER A 269 7.72 21.85 -15.45
C SER A 269 6.47 21.15 -14.87
N GLN A 270 6.09 21.44 -13.63
CA GLN A 270 4.85 20.94 -13.03
C GLN A 270 3.63 21.31 -13.88
N GLN A 271 3.51 22.59 -14.24
CA GLN A 271 2.38 23.07 -15.03
C GLN A 271 2.30 22.38 -16.40
N LEU A 272 3.43 22.24 -17.10
CA LEU A 272 3.49 21.56 -18.40
C LEU A 272 3.11 20.07 -18.28
N GLY A 273 3.61 19.37 -17.27
CA GLY A 273 3.27 17.97 -17.04
C GLY A 273 1.80 17.77 -16.74
N LEU A 274 1.23 18.61 -15.86
CA LEU A 274 -0.20 18.58 -15.56
C LEU A 274 -1.08 18.93 -16.76
N THR A 275 -0.62 19.83 -17.64
CA THR A 275 -1.34 20.17 -18.87
C THR A 275 -1.34 19.02 -19.87
N GLN A 276 -0.23 18.29 -19.98
CA GLN A 276 -0.07 17.16 -20.91
C GLN A 276 -0.93 15.95 -20.52
N LEU A 277 -1.18 15.74 -19.21
CA LEU A 277 -2.05 14.68 -18.74
C LEU A 277 -3.51 14.95 -19.08
N GLY A 278 -4.28 13.91 -19.44
CA GLY A 278 -5.70 14.02 -19.80
C GLY A 278 -6.57 14.61 -18.67
N GLU A 279 -7.74 15.12 -19.05
CA GLU A 279 -8.68 15.77 -18.11
C GLU A 279 -9.61 14.77 -17.41
N ASP A 280 -9.71 13.54 -17.91
CA ASP A 280 -10.60 12.47 -17.44
C ASP A 280 -9.97 11.58 -16.37
N LEU A 281 -9.08 12.16 -15.55
CA LEU A 281 -8.42 11.49 -14.41
C LEU A 281 -9.02 11.94 -13.10
N ASP A 282 -9.01 11.03 -12.11
CA ASP A 282 -9.53 11.27 -10.77
C ASP A 282 -8.48 11.89 -9.82
N GLY A 283 -7.23 11.89 -10.23
CA GLY A 283 -6.14 12.51 -9.49
C GLY A 283 -4.83 12.53 -10.27
N TYR A 284 -3.94 13.43 -9.84
CA TYR A 284 -2.68 13.73 -10.53
C TYR A 284 -1.53 13.71 -9.55
N LEU A 285 -0.53 12.86 -9.79
CA LEU A 285 0.71 12.84 -9.03
C LEU A 285 1.70 13.82 -9.66
N VAL A 286 2.40 14.55 -8.81
CA VAL A 286 3.60 15.30 -9.20
C VAL A 286 4.79 14.64 -8.54
N CYS A 287 5.63 14.00 -9.37
CA CYS A 287 6.77 13.20 -8.95
C CYS A 287 8.08 13.86 -9.35
N LEU A 288 9.11 13.72 -8.53
CA LEU A 288 10.48 14.07 -8.90
C LEU A 288 11.16 12.83 -9.50
N GLY A 289 11.69 12.95 -10.70
CA GLY A 289 12.33 11.84 -11.41
C GLY A 289 13.75 11.52 -10.93
N ASP A 290 14.27 12.30 -9.98
CA ASP A 290 15.58 12.16 -9.37
C ASP A 290 15.54 11.72 -7.90
N GLN A 291 14.37 11.34 -7.40
CA GLN A 291 14.17 10.84 -6.05
C GLN A 291 14.50 9.34 -6.00
N PRO A 292 15.53 8.92 -5.25
CA PRO A 292 15.98 7.55 -5.29
C PRO A 292 15.05 6.59 -4.55
N LEU A 293 14.95 5.36 -5.05
CA LEU A 293 14.38 4.20 -4.39
C LEU A 293 12.92 4.35 -3.94
N LEU A 294 12.12 5.15 -4.61
CA LEU A 294 10.70 5.25 -4.31
C LEU A 294 10.04 3.87 -4.47
N ASP A 295 9.52 3.35 -3.38
CA ASP A 295 8.96 2.01 -3.31
C ASP A 295 7.49 1.98 -3.75
N LYS A 296 7.10 0.93 -4.47
CA LYS A 296 5.72 0.73 -4.93
C LYS A 296 4.70 0.63 -3.79
N GLU A 297 5.08 0.06 -2.64
CA GLU A 297 4.18 -0.04 -1.48
C GLU A 297 3.96 1.34 -0.85
N ASP A 298 4.99 2.17 -0.80
CA ASP A 298 4.87 3.54 -0.33
C ASP A 298 3.96 4.37 -1.26
N LEU A 299 4.08 4.19 -2.58
CA LEU A 299 3.14 4.78 -3.55
C LEU A 299 1.71 4.31 -3.34
N ARG A 300 1.47 3.01 -3.13
CA ARG A 300 0.14 2.47 -2.84
C ARG A 300 -0.47 3.08 -1.59
N ARG A 301 0.32 3.29 -0.53
CA ARG A 301 -0.11 3.92 0.72
C ARG A 301 -0.52 5.37 0.50
N LEU A 302 0.28 6.13 -0.24
CA LEU A 302 -0.04 7.52 -0.59
C LEU A 302 -1.32 7.61 -1.44
N ILE A 303 -1.47 6.75 -2.44
CA ILE A 303 -2.68 6.64 -3.28
C ILE A 303 -3.90 6.27 -2.42
N CYS A 304 -3.73 5.36 -1.47
CA CYS A 304 -4.80 5.00 -0.54
C CYS A 304 -5.23 6.19 0.33
N ALA A 305 -4.27 6.99 0.83
CA ALA A 305 -4.56 8.21 1.56
C ALA A 305 -5.38 9.20 0.72
N PHE A 306 -5.01 9.39 -0.54
CA PHE A 306 -5.74 10.22 -1.47
C PHE A 306 -7.17 9.72 -1.71
N ARG A 307 -7.37 8.42 -1.85
CA ARG A 307 -8.70 7.80 -2.01
C ARG A 307 -9.62 8.01 -0.82
N LYS A 308 -9.05 7.98 0.39
CA LYS A 308 -9.79 8.07 1.65
C LYS A 308 -9.90 9.50 2.20
N ARG A 309 -9.39 10.50 1.47
CA ARG A 309 -9.45 11.89 1.91
C ARG A 309 -10.89 12.36 2.08
N GLU A 310 -11.09 13.29 2.98
CA GLU A 310 -12.38 13.94 3.17
C GLU A 310 -12.70 14.90 2.01
N ALA A 311 -13.99 15.18 1.83
CA ALA A 311 -14.44 16.18 0.87
C ALA A 311 -13.83 17.55 1.21
N GLY A 312 -13.37 18.28 0.19
CA GLY A 312 -12.71 19.58 0.36
C GLY A 312 -11.19 19.51 0.52
N VAL A 313 -10.61 18.31 0.62
CA VAL A 313 -9.16 18.12 0.53
C VAL A 313 -8.75 18.00 -0.93
N ASP A 314 -7.92 18.92 -1.39
CA ASP A 314 -7.45 19.01 -2.78
C ASP A 314 -6.04 18.50 -3.02
N MET A 315 -5.24 18.35 -1.96
CA MET A 315 -3.86 17.83 -2.02
C MET A 315 -3.59 16.86 -0.89
N VAL A 316 -2.88 15.76 -1.21
CA VAL A 316 -2.28 14.84 -0.23
C VAL A 316 -0.77 14.80 -0.47
N TYR A 317 0.01 14.94 0.60
CA TYR A 317 1.47 14.97 0.53
C TYR A 317 2.11 14.21 1.70
N PRO A 318 3.27 13.56 1.49
CA PRO A 318 4.00 12.92 2.58
C PRO A 318 4.57 13.97 3.55
N GLU A 319 4.56 13.65 4.83
CA GLU A 319 5.14 14.51 5.86
C GLU A 319 5.87 13.68 6.93
N THR A 320 7.06 14.10 7.32
CA THR A 320 7.77 13.48 8.44
C THR A 320 7.07 13.80 9.77
N PRO A 321 7.31 13.03 10.85
CA PRO A 321 6.80 13.35 12.18
C PRO A 321 7.22 14.74 12.71
N LYS A 322 8.28 15.32 12.12
CA LYS A 322 8.77 16.68 12.45
C LYS A 322 8.16 17.77 11.55
N GLY A 323 7.22 17.41 10.66
CA GLY A 323 6.53 18.37 9.79
C GLY A 323 7.28 18.72 8.49
N ALA A 324 8.33 17.98 8.12
CA ALA A 324 9.01 18.19 6.84
C ALA A 324 8.22 17.51 5.71
N PRO A 325 7.83 18.25 4.64
CA PRO A 325 7.09 17.69 3.52
C PRO A 325 7.99 16.91 2.57
N GLY A 326 7.39 15.94 1.87
CA GLY A 326 8.06 15.10 0.86
C GLY A 326 7.31 15.06 -0.47
N ASN A 327 7.79 14.20 -1.36
CA ASN A 327 7.23 13.92 -2.69
C ASN A 327 7.10 12.40 -2.90
N PRO A 328 6.22 11.96 -3.83
CA PRO A 328 5.32 12.75 -4.65
C PRO A 328 4.13 13.32 -3.89
N VAL A 329 3.45 14.31 -4.49
CA VAL A 329 2.16 14.81 -4.02
C VAL A 329 1.05 14.37 -4.97
N ILE A 330 -0.18 14.23 -4.45
CA ILE A 330 -1.36 13.91 -5.28
C ILE A 330 -2.37 15.05 -5.14
N VAL A 331 -2.86 15.54 -6.28
CA VAL A 331 -3.83 16.63 -6.34
C VAL A 331 -5.11 16.19 -7.04
N THR A 332 -6.23 16.84 -6.68
CA THR A 332 -7.53 16.65 -7.31
C THR A 332 -7.58 17.26 -8.72
N PRO A 333 -8.55 16.84 -9.56
CA PRO A 333 -8.80 17.50 -10.84
C PRO A 333 -9.01 19.02 -10.70
N ALA A 334 -9.76 19.44 -9.70
CA ALA A 334 -10.00 20.88 -9.46
C ALA A 334 -8.70 21.64 -9.18
N LEU A 335 -7.80 21.10 -8.36
CA LEU A 335 -6.51 21.73 -8.08
C LEU A 335 -5.57 21.66 -9.29
N ARG A 336 -5.59 20.55 -10.04
CA ARG A 336 -4.85 20.43 -11.32
C ARG A 336 -5.26 21.55 -12.27
N ASP A 337 -6.55 21.75 -12.49
CA ASP A 337 -7.07 22.78 -13.39
C ASP A 337 -6.70 24.19 -12.91
N TRP A 338 -6.72 24.41 -11.60
CA TRP A 338 -6.24 25.65 -11.03
C TRP A 338 -4.75 25.90 -11.34
N PHE A 339 -3.86 24.91 -11.15
CA PHE A 339 -2.43 25.05 -11.48
C PHE A 339 -2.21 25.34 -12.96
N VAL A 340 -2.94 24.65 -13.83
CA VAL A 340 -2.83 24.80 -15.29
C VAL A 340 -3.29 26.20 -15.73
N SER A 341 -4.31 26.76 -15.07
CA SER A 341 -4.88 28.07 -15.42
C SER A 341 -4.03 29.28 -14.98
N GLN A 342 -3.02 29.08 -14.11
CA GLN A 342 -2.22 30.18 -13.59
C GLN A 342 -1.32 30.78 -14.68
N LYS A 343 -1.35 32.13 -14.82
CA LYS A 343 -0.44 32.84 -15.72
C LYS A 343 1.02 32.71 -15.28
N GLN A 344 1.26 32.76 -13.97
CA GLN A 344 2.56 32.47 -13.36
C GLN A 344 2.49 31.10 -12.68
N ALA A 345 3.31 30.17 -13.14
CA ALA A 345 3.37 28.83 -12.58
C ALA A 345 3.71 28.84 -11.09
N MET A 346 3.02 27.98 -10.31
CA MET A 346 3.18 27.88 -8.86
C MET A 346 3.47 26.43 -8.47
N LEU A 347 4.36 26.23 -7.50
CA LEU A 347 4.61 24.92 -6.90
C LEU A 347 3.52 24.50 -5.90
N GLY A 348 3.32 23.21 -5.77
CA GLY A 348 2.38 22.65 -4.80
C GLY A 348 2.67 23.09 -3.35
N LYS A 349 3.95 23.23 -2.98
CA LYS A 349 4.34 23.71 -1.64
C LYS A 349 3.84 25.14 -1.35
N ASP A 350 3.91 26.03 -2.34
CA ASP A 350 3.48 27.42 -2.18
C ASP A 350 1.96 27.51 -2.07
N TRP A 351 1.25 26.74 -2.90
CA TRP A 351 -0.22 26.63 -2.80
C TRP A 351 -0.65 26.10 -1.44
N ARG A 352 0.02 25.06 -0.93
CA ARG A 352 -0.29 24.44 0.37
C ARG A 352 -0.16 25.43 1.52
N HIS A 353 0.88 26.27 1.53
CA HIS A 353 1.05 27.29 2.57
C HIS A 353 -0.11 28.28 2.61
N GLY A 354 -0.68 28.60 1.45
CA GLY A 354 -1.86 29.48 1.35
C GLY A 354 -3.19 28.76 1.64
N ASN A 355 -3.22 27.42 1.66
CA ASN A 355 -4.45 26.63 1.75
C ASN A 355 -4.33 25.45 2.75
N PRO A 356 -3.96 25.70 4.03
CA PRO A 356 -3.65 24.61 4.97
C PRO A 356 -4.83 23.69 5.25
N GLY A 357 -6.08 24.20 5.17
CA GLY A 357 -7.30 23.39 5.37
C GLY A 357 -7.67 22.49 4.18
N LYS A 358 -7.00 22.64 3.02
CA LYS A 358 -7.26 21.86 1.81
C LYS A 358 -6.13 20.89 1.46
N ALA A 359 -5.08 20.84 2.26
CA ALA A 359 -3.96 19.95 2.11
C ALA A 359 -3.91 18.97 3.28
N LEU A 360 -3.87 17.68 2.97
CA LEU A 360 -3.79 16.59 3.94
C LEU A 360 -2.36 16.07 4.00
N ALA A 361 -1.73 16.19 5.16
CA ALA A 361 -0.47 15.52 5.42
C ALA A 361 -0.68 14.01 5.56
N PHE A 362 0.14 13.23 4.87
CA PHE A 362 0.29 11.80 5.03
C PHE A 362 1.51 11.53 5.92
N PRO A 363 1.33 11.29 7.23
CA PRO A 363 2.45 11.10 8.15
C PRO A 363 3.17 9.79 7.83
N THR A 364 4.48 9.86 7.57
CA THR A 364 5.28 8.67 7.26
C THR A 364 6.73 8.85 7.70
N THR A 365 7.37 7.75 8.07
CA THR A 365 8.82 7.68 8.36
C THR A 365 9.60 7.04 7.21
N ARG A 366 8.94 6.73 6.10
CA ARG A 366 9.58 6.10 4.94
C ARG A 366 10.53 7.07 4.26
N PRO A 367 11.84 6.79 4.25
CA PRO A 367 12.85 7.74 3.80
C PRO A 367 12.70 8.13 2.33
N TRP A 368 12.15 7.25 1.51
CA TRP A 368 12.03 7.41 0.06
C TRP A 368 11.21 8.64 -0.37
N PHE A 369 10.30 9.10 0.48
CA PHE A 369 9.54 10.33 0.23
C PHE A 369 10.35 11.62 0.45
N PHE A 370 11.49 11.54 1.14
CA PHE A 370 12.23 12.70 1.65
C PHE A 370 13.70 12.73 1.21
N VAL A 371 14.20 11.65 0.60
CA VAL A 371 15.59 11.58 0.21
C VAL A 371 15.85 12.53 -0.95
N ASP A 372 16.79 13.43 -0.75
CA ASP A 372 17.35 14.31 -1.76
C ASP A 372 18.89 14.11 -1.79
N ILE A 373 19.42 13.93 -2.99
CA ILE A 373 20.85 13.78 -3.23
C ILE A 373 21.28 14.99 -4.05
N ASP A 374 21.74 16.05 -3.38
CA ASP A 374 22.10 17.30 -4.02
C ASP A 374 23.58 17.42 -4.34
N SER A 375 24.42 16.61 -3.70
CA SER A 375 25.86 16.65 -3.82
C SER A 375 26.49 15.24 -3.86
N GLU A 376 27.78 15.17 -4.24
CA GLU A 376 28.54 13.92 -4.16
C GLU A 376 28.68 13.40 -2.72
N ASP A 377 28.73 14.30 -1.74
CA ASP A 377 28.80 13.92 -0.33
C ASP A 377 27.47 13.33 0.14
N ASP A 378 26.33 13.87 -0.33
CA ASP A 378 25.02 13.25 -0.09
C ASP A 378 24.94 11.86 -0.72
N LEU A 379 25.48 11.69 -1.92
CA LEU A 379 25.53 10.39 -2.59
C LEU A 379 26.39 9.38 -1.81
N LYS A 380 27.56 9.79 -1.31
CA LYS A 380 28.41 8.95 -0.46
C LYS A 380 27.69 8.56 0.83
N ALA A 381 27.05 9.52 1.49
CA ALA A 381 26.31 9.30 2.72
C ALA A 381 25.12 8.36 2.48
N PHE A 382 24.39 8.55 1.40
CA PHE A 382 23.30 7.66 0.99
C PHE A 382 23.81 6.23 0.78
N ASN A 383 24.86 6.06 -0.01
CA ASN A 383 25.42 4.75 -0.34
C ASN A 383 26.00 4.01 0.88
N ALA A 384 26.53 4.74 1.87
CA ALA A 384 27.07 4.14 3.09
C ALA A 384 26.00 3.39 3.90
N GLY A 385 24.74 3.82 3.83
CA GLY A 385 23.60 3.18 4.49
C GLY A 385 22.90 2.09 3.67
N GLN A 386 23.36 1.81 2.44
CA GLN A 386 22.68 0.89 1.53
C GLN A 386 23.42 -0.43 1.33
N GLU A 387 22.65 -1.51 1.12
CA GLU A 387 23.16 -2.77 0.58
C GLU A 387 23.81 -2.51 -0.79
N GLU A 388 24.85 -3.27 -1.15
CA GLU A 388 25.62 -3.09 -2.37
C GLU A 388 24.75 -2.96 -3.64
N ARG A 389 23.74 -3.82 -3.76
CA ARG A 389 22.81 -3.81 -4.92
C ARG A 389 21.96 -2.53 -5.07
N LYS A 390 21.83 -1.74 -3.98
CA LYS A 390 21.05 -0.49 -3.95
C LYS A 390 21.91 0.76 -4.05
N ARG A 391 23.25 0.61 -3.99
CA ARG A 391 24.16 1.73 -4.11
C ARG A 391 24.08 2.35 -5.49
N LEU A 392 24.03 3.66 -5.51
CA LEU A 392 23.88 4.45 -6.74
C LEU A 392 25.23 4.92 -7.25
N THR A 393 25.40 4.88 -8.55
CA THR A 393 26.57 5.41 -9.26
C THR A 393 26.13 6.18 -10.49
N MET A 394 26.92 7.17 -10.91
CA MET A 394 26.70 7.83 -12.20
C MET A 394 27.22 6.92 -13.31
N PRO A 395 26.42 6.67 -14.39
CA PRO A 395 26.87 5.82 -15.49
C PRO A 395 28.13 6.38 -16.15
N LEU A 396 29.03 5.46 -16.51
CA LEU A 396 30.27 5.82 -17.20
C LEU A 396 29.97 6.36 -18.59
N GLY A 397 30.67 7.44 -18.98
CA GLY A 397 30.66 7.98 -20.34
C GLY A 397 29.58 9.05 -20.60
N TYR A 398 28.79 9.46 -19.60
CA TYR A 398 27.94 10.62 -19.80
C TYR A 398 28.74 11.92 -19.74
N VAL A 399 28.92 12.55 -20.89
CA VAL A 399 29.53 13.90 -21.02
C VAL A 399 28.44 14.83 -21.56
N PHE A 400 28.11 15.86 -20.79
CA PHE A 400 27.21 16.91 -21.22
C PHE A 400 27.83 17.68 -22.40
N GLN A 401 27.29 17.47 -23.60
CA GLN A 401 27.62 18.35 -24.74
C GLN A 401 26.84 19.65 -24.54
N ARG A 402 27.51 20.71 -24.10
CA ARG A 402 26.98 22.08 -24.23
C ARG A 402 26.72 22.30 -25.71
N SER A 403 25.46 22.40 -26.10
CA SER A 403 25.13 22.95 -27.41
C SER A 403 25.72 24.36 -27.45
N ALA A 404 26.66 24.57 -28.32
CA ALA A 404 27.18 25.90 -28.62
C ALA A 404 26.00 26.72 -29.12
N ALA A 405 25.45 27.53 -28.25
CA ALA A 405 24.55 28.59 -28.67
C ALA A 405 25.37 29.54 -29.52
N ARG A 406 25.09 29.53 -30.83
CA ARG A 406 25.38 30.64 -31.71
C ARG A 406 24.15 31.56 -31.80
#